data_22daa488ce7abbc39054406c67c66042
#
_entry.id   22daa488ce7abbc39054406c67c66042
#
_cell.length_a   1.000
_cell.length_b   1.000
_cell.length_c   1.000
_cell.angle_alpha   90.00
_cell.angle_beta   90.00
_cell.angle_gamma   90.00
#
_symmetry.space_group_name_H-M   'P 1'
#
loop_
_entity.id
_entity.type
_entity.pdbx_description
1 polymer ?
#
loop_
_entity_poly.entity_id
_entity_poly.type
_entity_poly.pdbx_seq_one_letter_code
_entity_poly.pdbx_strand_id
1 'polypeptide(L)'
;MKYEITLNGKIYEVECEECEAMLTAPVAAPAAPVAAPAAPVASQSVSAEGTSVPSPMPGTILGVNVSVGQSVKAGDVLMILEAIKIENDISAPCDGTVKQILVSKGSTVNTDDVLVVI
;
A
#
# COMPACT_ATOMS: atom_id res chain seq x y z
N MET A 1 10.86 2.63 -41.32
CA MET A 1 10.76 1.18 -41.17
C MET A 1 9.39 0.84 -40.63
N LYS A 2 8.75 -0.08 -41.31
CA LYS A 2 7.46 -0.58 -40.84
C LYS A 2 7.68 -1.92 -40.16
N TYR A 3 7.08 -2.10 -39.00
CA TYR A 3 7.06 -3.38 -38.30
C TYR A 3 5.67 -3.97 -38.34
N GLU A 4 5.60 -5.20 -38.80
CA GLU A 4 4.36 -5.96 -38.68
C GLU A 4 4.40 -6.77 -37.39
N ILE A 5 3.48 -6.50 -36.49
CA ILE A 5 3.29 -7.25 -35.27
C ILE A 5 1.98 -8.00 -35.37
N THR A 6 2.04 -9.32 -35.33
CA THR A 6 0.85 -10.16 -35.31
C THR A 6 0.55 -10.56 -33.88
N LEU A 7 -0.55 -10.07 -33.36
CA LEU A 7 -1.07 -10.43 -32.04
C LEU A 7 -2.48 -10.96 -32.20
N ASN A 8 -2.74 -12.16 -31.70
CA ASN A 8 -4.06 -12.79 -31.74
C ASN A 8 -4.71 -12.87 -33.12
N GLY A 9 -3.92 -13.07 -34.17
CA GLY A 9 -4.40 -13.13 -35.55
C GLY A 9 -4.72 -11.78 -36.18
N LYS A 10 -4.40 -10.68 -35.52
CA LYS A 10 -4.48 -9.33 -36.08
C LYS A 10 -3.10 -8.83 -36.40
N ILE A 11 -2.95 -8.26 -37.58
CA ILE A 11 -1.71 -7.64 -38.02
C ILE A 11 -1.77 -6.16 -37.63
N TYR A 12 -0.81 -5.72 -36.87
CA TYR A 12 -0.62 -4.31 -36.54
C TYR A 12 0.58 -3.79 -37.31
N GLU A 13 0.34 -2.82 -38.15
CA GLU A 13 1.37 -2.11 -38.86
C GLU A 13 1.79 -0.89 -38.03
N VAL A 14 3.02 -0.90 -37.55
CA VAL A 14 3.57 0.21 -36.78
C VAL A 14 4.56 0.94 -37.65
N GLU A 15 4.32 2.21 -37.90
CA GLU A 15 5.26 3.07 -38.63
C GLU A 15 6.29 3.64 -37.65
N CYS A 16 7.55 3.58 -38.03
CA CYS A 16 8.67 4.10 -37.24
C CYS A 16 8.58 5.59 -36.94
N GLU A 17 7.95 6.34 -37.80
CA GLU A 17 7.80 7.78 -37.61
C GLU A 17 7.01 8.12 -36.36
N GLU A 18 5.98 7.34 -36.05
CA GLU A 18 5.23 7.47 -34.82
C GLU A 18 6.03 7.02 -33.59
N CYS A 19 6.89 6.05 -33.78
CA CYS A 19 7.78 5.63 -32.71
C CYS A 19 8.81 6.70 -32.35
N GLU A 20 9.29 7.43 -33.32
CA GLU A 20 10.21 8.53 -33.06
C GLU A 20 9.55 9.69 -32.34
N ALA A 21 8.34 10.03 -32.72
CA ALA A 21 7.55 11.02 -32.00
C ALA A 21 7.19 10.59 -30.59
N MET A 22 6.96 9.32 -30.38
CA MET A 22 6.74 8.76 -29.06
C MET A 22 8.01 8.71 -28.21
N LEU A 23 9.15 8.54 -28.81
CA LEU A 23 10.42 8.54 -28.11
C LEU A 23 10.85 9.95 -27.69
N THR A 24 10.42 10.96 -28.40
CA THR A 24 10.73 12.33 -28.05
C THR A 24 9.74 12.95 -27.07
N ALA A 25 8.48 12.52 -27.09
CA ALA A 25 7.49 12.97 -26.16
C ALA A 25 7.71 12.45 -24.71
N PRO A 26 8.11 11.21 -24.52
CA PRO A 26 8.31 10.71 -23.15
C PRO A 26 9.60 11.15 -22.51
N VAL A 27 10.48 11.77 -23.24
CA VAL A 27 11.66 12.37 -22.60
C VAL A 27 11.26 13.44 -21.58
N ALA A 28 10.11 14.02 -21.75
CA ALA A 28 9.58 14.93 -20.75
C ALA A 28 8.89 14.24 -19.57
N ALA A 29 8.63 12.98 -19.69
CA ALA A 29 8.04 12.21 -18.63
C ALA A 29 8.97 11.21 -17.93
N PRO A 30 10.26 11.32 -18.00
CA PRO A 30 11.12 10.46 -17.23
C PRO A 30 11.16 10.83 -15.78
N ALA A 31 10.36 11.64 -15.41
CA ALA A 31 10.04 11.66 -14.03
C ALA A 31 9.03 10.55 -13.74
N ALA A 32 9.26 9.39 -14.26
CA ALA A 32 8.92 8.30 -13.42
C ALA A 32 9.59 8.64 -12.10
N PRO A 33 8.88 8.98 -11.07
CA PRO A 33 9.49 9.02 -9.80
C PRO A 33 10.11 7.66 -9.68
N VAL A 34 11.38 7.64 -9.80
CA VAL A 34 12.08 6.64 -9.07
C VAL A 34 11.28 6.58 -7.81
N ALA A 35 10.61 5.50 -7.61
CA ALA A 35 9.95 5.29 -6.36
C ALA A 35 10.97 5.72 -5.35
N ALA A 36 10.75 6.84 -4.77
CA ALA A 36 11.59 7.28 -3.70
C ALA A 36 11.68 6.06 -2.83
N PRO A 37 12.85 5.54 -2.56
CA PRO A 37 12.95 4.41 -1.67
C PRO A 37 12.07 4.82 -0.52
N ALA A 38 11.08 4.01 -0.26
CA ALA A 38 10.19 4.28 0.84
C ALA A 38 11.10 4.60 1.99
N ALA A 39 11.20 5.88 2.27
CA ALA A 39 11.98 6.30 3.41
C ALA A 39 11.43 5.43 4.53
N PRO A 40 12.27 4.75 5.28
CA PRO A 40 11.79 4.01 6.41
C PRO A 40 10.92 4.99 7.14
N VAL A 41 9.65 4.70 7.18
CA VAL A 41 8.71 5.55 7.87
C VAL A 41 9.24 5.54 9.28
N ALA A 42 9.93 6.61 9.60
CA ALA A 42 10.41 6.77 10.95
C ALA A 42 9.21 6.56 11.83
N SER A 43 9.33 5.64 12.75
CA SER A 43 8.35 5.40 13.78
C SER A 43 7.97 6.74 14.36
N GLN A 44 6.97 7.37 13.79
CA GLN A 44 6.39 8.52 14.41
C GLN A 44 5.65 7.98 15.62
N SER A 45 6.31 8.07 16.74
CA SER A 45 5.64 7.93 18.01
C SER A 45 4.65 9.09 18.11
N VAL A 46 3.52 8.93 17.49
CA VAL A 46 2.45 9.88 17.62
C VAL A 46 1.83 9.63 18.97
N SER A 47 2.12 10.48 19.90
CA SER A 47 1.36 10.58 21.13
C SER A 47 -0.01 11.14 20.81
N ALA A 48 -0.79 10.39 20.06
CA ALA A 48 -2.20 10.67 19.93
C ALA A 48 -2.88 10.16 21.20
N GLU A 49 -3.63 11.00 21.85
CA GLU A 49 -4.46 10.59 22.99
C GLU A 49 -5.46 9.54 22.51
N GLY A 50 -5.15 8.30 22.75
CA GLY A 50 -5.94 7.15 22.33
C GLY A 50 -5.21 5.86 22.62
N THR A 51 -5.93 4.76 22.55
CA THR A 51 -5.33 3.44 22.70
C THR A 51 -4.67 3.06 21.38
N SER A 52 -3.35 2.91 21.39
CA SER A 52 -2.62 2.43 20.24
C SER A 52 -2.75 0.91 20.13
N VAL A 53 -2.97 0.44 18.92
CA VAL A 53 -3.00 -1.00 18.61
C VAL A 53 -1.68 -1.35 17.94
N PRO A 54 -0.76 -2.00 18.65
CA PRO A 54 0.51 -2.42 18.08
C PRO A 54 0.37 -3.71 17.29
N SER A 55 1.30 -3.94 16.37
CA SER A 55 1.43 -5.21 15.68
C SER A 55 2.01 -6.28 16.63
N PRO A 56 1.37 -7.44 16.78
CA PRO A 56 1.88 -8.51 17.62
C PRO A 56 3.08 -9.25 17.00
N MET A 57 3.29 -9.06 15.70
CA MET A 57 4.35 -9.76 14.96
C MET A 57 4.73 -8.97 13.72
N PRO A 58 5.94 -9.20 13.17
CA PRO A 58 6.33 -8.59 11.91
C PRO A 58 5.59 -9.23 10.74
N GLY A 59 5.27 -8.43 9.73
CA GLY A 59 4.60 -8.93 8.55
C GLY A 59 4.21 -7.81 7.59
N THR A 60 3.33 -8.13 6.67
CA THR A 60 2.82 -7.20 5.66
C THR A 60 1.30 -7.04 5.81
N ILE A 61 0.82 -5.83 5.75
CA ILE A 61 -0.61 -5.55 5.80
C ILE A 61 -1.27 -5.94 4.47
N LEU A 62 -2.11 -6.95 4.49
CA LEU A 62 -2.88 -7.37 3.32
C LEU A 62 -4.10 -6.49 3.07
N GLY A 63 -4.73 -6.06 4.12
CA GLY A 63 -5.92 -5.24 4.03
C GLY A 63 -6.23 -4.49 5.30
N VAL A 64 -6.85 -3.34 5.15
CA VAL A 64 -7.37 -2.53 6.25
C VAL A 64 -8.90 -2.56 6.14
N ASN A 65 -9.56 -3.05 7.18
CA ASN A 65 -11.01 -3.24 7.21
C ASN A 65 -11.76 -2.09 7.85
N VAL A 66 -11.05 -1.14 8.44
CA VAL A 66 -11.63 0.01 9.13
C VAL A 66 -11.16 1.32 8.52
N SER A 67 -11.90 2.37 8.78
CA SER A 67 -11.59 3.72 8.32
C SER A 67 -11.45 4.68 9.50
N VAL A 68 -10.73 5.77 9.26
CA VAL A 68 -10.62 6.85 10.25
C VAL A 68 -12.01 7.41 10.55
N GLY A 69 -12.34 7.51 11.85
CA GLY A 69 -13.65 7.95 12.32
C GLY A 69 -14.67 6.82 12.47
N GLN A 70 -14.32 5.59 12.17
CA GLN A 70 -15.19 4.44 12.34
C GLN A 70 -15.21 3.98 13.80
N SER A 71 -16.38 3.68 14.31
CA SER A 71 -16.54 3.05 15.62
C SER A 71 -16.27 1.56 15.51
N VAL A 72 -15.46 1.05 16.40
CA VAL A 72 -15.09 -0.36 16.49
C VAL A 72 -15.33 -0.86 17.91
N LYS A 73 -15.53 -2.16 18.03
CA LYS A 73 -15.71 -2.83 19.32
C LYS A 73 -14.54 -3.76 19.59
N ALA A 74 -14.36 -4.08 20.84
CA ALA A 74 -13.40 -5.11 21.25
C ALA A 74 -13.66 -6.41 20.49
N GLY A 75 -12.65 -6.91 19.80
CA GLY A 75 -12.73 -8.09 18.95
C GLY A 75 -13.05 -7.84 17.48
N ASP A 76 -13.37 -6.61 17.08
CA ASP A 76 -13.56 -6.29 15.67
C ASP A 76 -12.22 -6.35 14.92
N VAL A 77 -12.24 -6.98 13.75
CA VAL A 77 -11.04 -7.09 12.92
C VAL A 77 -10.74 -5.74 12.27
N LEU A 78 -9.63 -5.14 12.67
CA LEU A 78 -9.17 -3.85 12.17
C LEU A 78 -8.46 -3.99 10.84
N MET A 79 -7.59 -4.96 10.74
CA MET A 79 -6.80 -5.21 9.54
C MET A 79 -6.29 -6.66 9.50
N ILE A 80 -5.82 -7.05 8.33
CA ILE A 80 -5.25 -8.38 8.10
C ILE A 80 -3.75 -8.24 7.90
N LEU A 81 -2.98 -8.92 8.74
CA LEU A 81 -1.54 -9.00 8.69
C LEU A 81 -1.09 -10.34 8.13
N GLU A 82 -0.28 -10.35 7.11
CA GLU A 82 0.37 -11.55 6.60
C GLU A 82 1.78 -11.66 7.18
N ALA A 83 2.00 -12.70 7.95
CA ALA A 83 3.32 -13.08 8.45
C ALA A 83 3.70 -14.45 7.90
N ILE A 84 4.74 -14.52 7.06
CA ILE A 84 5.29 -15.76 6.52
C ILE A 84 4.16 -16.71 5.99
N LYS A 85 3.43 -16.27 4.98
CA LYS A 85 2.32 -17.02 4.35
C LYS A 85 1.14 -17.36 5.28
N ILE A 86 1.10 -16.80 6.46
CA ILE A 86 -0.01 -16.95 7.40
C ILE A 86 -0.70 -15.59 7.56
N GLU A 87 -1.98 -15.58 7.31
CA GLU A 87 -2.82 -14.41 7.55
C GLU A 87 -3.26 -14.39 9.02
N ASN A 88 -3.06 -13.27 9.66
CA ASN A 88 -3.48 -13.03 11.04
C ASN A 88 -4.38 -11.80 11.10
N ASP A 89 -5.49 -11.95 11.76
CA ASP A 89 -6.42 -10.85 11.98
C ASP A 89 -5.96 -10.03 13.19
N ILE A 90 -5.80 -8.75 12.99
CA ILE A 90 -5.53 -7.81 14.06
C ILE A 90 -6.86 -7.22 14.53
N SER A 91 -7.23 -7.55 15.73
CA SER A 91 -8.49 -7.10 16.34
C SER A 91 -8.29 -5.94 17.30
N ALA A 92 -9.36 -5.19 17.51
CA ALA A 92 -9.37 -4.10 18.48
C ALA A 92 -9.29 -4.67 19.90
N PRO A 93 -8.44 -4.12 20.77
CA PRO A 93 -8.35 -4.54 22.17
C PRO A 93 -9.48 -3.99 23.04
N CYS A 94 -10.14 -2.94 22.58
CA CYS A 94 -11.22 -2.28 23.30
C CYS A 94 -12.18 -1.59 22.34
N ASP A 95 -13.32 -1.17 22.88
CA ASP A 95 -14.30 -0.37 22.16
C ASP A 95 -13.77 1.05 21.99
N GLY A 96 -13.99 1.62 20.83
CA GLY A 96 -13.59 3.00 20.58
C GLY A 96 -13.87 3.45 19.16
N THR A 97 -13.32 4.61 18.82
CA THR A 97 -13.41 5.14 17.47
C THR A 97 -12.01 5.28 16.90
N VAL A 98 -11.81 4.78 15.70
CA VAL A 98 -10.53 4.89 15.00
C VAL A 98 -10.19 6.37 14.77
N LYS A 99 -9.15 6.84 15.43
CA LYS A 99 -8.68 8.22 15.31
C LYS A 99 -7.69 8.38 14.17
N GLN A 100 -6.80 7.41 14.03
CA GLN A 100 -5.77 7.46 13.01
C GLN A 100 -5.34 6.06 12.59
N ILE A 101 -5.05 5.89 11.32
CA ILE A 101 -4.46 4.68 10.74
C ILE A 101 -3.07 5.08 10.25
N LEU A 102 -2.04 4.41 10.79
CA LEU A 102 -0.64 4.73 10.52
C LEU A 102 -0.03 3.86 9.42
N VAL A 103 -0.75 2.84 8.98
CA VAL A 103 -0.30 1.88 7.98
C VAL A 103 -1.30 1.78 6.84
N SER A 104 -0.84 1.32 5.70
CA SER A 104 -1.66 1.12 4.51
C SER A 104 -1.56 -0.32 4.03
N LYS A 105 -2.50 -0.72 3.19
CA LYS A 105 -2.42 -2.02 2.50
C LYS A 105 -1.09 -2.13 1.75
N GLY A 106 -0.37 -3.21 1.99
CA GLY A 106 0.95 -3.47 1.41
C GLY A 106 2.12 -2.93 2.23
N SER A 107 1.86 -2.24 3.34
CA SER A 107 2.93 -1.78 4.23
C SER A 107 3.52 -2.94 5.02
N THR A 108 4.83 -2.94 5.14
CA THR A 108 5.55 -3.86 6.02
C THR A 108 5.63 -3.25 7.41
N VAL A 109 5.31 -4.04 8.41
CA VAL A 109 5.34 -3.64 9.82
C VAL A 109 6.20 -4.59 10.63
N ASN A 110 6.74 -4.09 11.72
CA ASN A 110 7.50 -4.88 12.68
C ASN A 110 6.68 -5.12 13.95
N THR A 111 7.22 -5.93 14.83
CA THR A 111 6.64 -6.12 16.16
C THR A 111 6.64 -4.77 16.90
N ASP A 112 5.54 -4.49 17.59
CA ASP A 112 5.29 -3.24 18.33
C ASP A 112 5.10 -1.98 17.48
N ASP A 113 5.06 -2.09 16.17
CA ASP A 113 4.69 -0.96 15.31
C ASP A 113 3.20 -0.61 15.52
N VAL A 114 2.93 0.66 15.76
CA VAL A 114 1.57 1.14 15.96
C VAL A 114 0.84 1.15 14.61
N LEU A 115 -0.22 0.37 14.52
CA LEU A 115 -1.01 0.21 13.31
C LEU A 115 -2.16 1.21 13.26
N VAL A 116 -2.90 1.29 14.35
CA VAL A 116 -4.11 2.10 14.48
C VAL A 116 -4.15 2.74 15.86
N VAL A 117 -4.72 3.90 15.95
CA VAL A 117 -5.05 4.59 17.21
C VAL A 117 -6.56 4.69 17.32
N ILE A 118 -7.10 4.15 18.40
CA ILE A 118 -8.52 4.13 18.72
C ILE A 118 -8.84 5.15 19.80
#